data_a030941015fd1ac9242b86c1e41ce7ac
#
_entry.id   a030941015fd1ac9242b86c1e41ce7ac
#
_cell.length_a   1.000
_cell.length_b   1.000
_cell.length_c   1.000
_cell.angle_alpha   90.00
_cell.angle_beta   90.00
_cell.angle_gamma   90.00
#
_symmetry.space_group_name_H-M   'P 1'
#
loop_
_entity.id
_entity.type
_entity.pdbx_description
1 polymer ?
#
loop_
_entity_poly.entity_id
_entity_poly.type
_entity_poly.pdbx_seq_one_letter_code
_entity_poly.pdbx_strand_id
1 'polypeptide(L)'
;APLDQESDLTHVTGSGIVVGPRGVVLLEHKRLGIWLQPGGHIDPGETPWDAALRESREETGLEVAFAGPVDGAGVPELMHVDVHEGGRGHIHLDLRYLIDGGVDDPDPPEGESQQIDWFDWDAAIDRADPGLRGILLVLGATHGVGRRE
;
A
#
# COMPACT_ATOMS: atom_id res chain seq x y z
N ALA A 1 -2.99 21.13 9.99
CA ALA A 1 -1.88 20.66 9.16
C ALA A 1 -2.35 19.55 8.21
N PRO A 2 -1.75 19.44 7.01
CA PRO A 2 -2.18 18.43 6.03
C PRO A 2 -2.07 16.98 6.51
N LEU A 3 -1.27 16.72 7.52
CA LEU A 3 -1.09 15.39 8.10
C LEU A 3 -2.05 15.09 9.26
N ASP A 4 -2.85 16.07 9.65
CA ASP A 4 -3.81 15.95 10.75
C ASP A 4 -5.21 15.83 10.17
N GLN A 5 -5.81 14.64 10.29
CA GLN A 5 -7.13 14.38 9.70
C GLN A 5 -8.26 15.15 10.34
N GLU A 6 -8.08 15.71 11.55
CA GLU A 6 -9.11 16.45 12.25
C GLU A 6 -9.11 17.93 11.91
N SER A 7 -7.95 18.49 11.55
CA SER A 7 -7.79 19.94 11.35
C SER A 7 -7.85 20.36 9.89
N ASP A 8 -7.94 19.44 8.95
CA ASP A 8 -7.95 19.77 7.52
C ASP A 8 -8.90 18.87 6.75
N LEU A 9 -9.48 19.40 5.68
CA LEU A 9 -10.33 18.62 4.77
C LEU A 9 -9.50 17.77 3.82
N THR A 10 -8.21 18.02 3.71
CA THR A 10 -7.29 17.21 2.94
C THR A 10 -6.54 16.25 3.87
N HIS A 11 -6.76 14.97 3.70
CA HIS A 11 -6.13 13.93 4.50
C HIS A 11 -5.01 13.26 3.69
N VAL A 12 -3.84 13.14 4.30
CA VAL A 12 -2.71 12.45 3.70
C VAL A 12 -2.55 11.10 4.38
N THR A 13 -2.45 10.05 3.58
CA THR A 13 -2.22 8.70 4.08
C THR A 13 -0.94 8.13 3.46
N GLY A 14 -0.35 7.16 4.13
CA GLY A 14 0.83 6.44 3.64
C GLY A 14 0.47 4.98 3.40
N SER A 15 0.77 4.48 2.22
CA SER A 15 0.45 3.10 1.82
C SER A 15 1.64 2.40 1.21
N GLY A 16 1.65 1.07 1.34
CA GLY A 16 2.67 0.23 0.75
C GLY A 16 2.11 -0.66 -0.34
N ILE A 17 2.72 -0.63 -1.52
CA ILE A 17 2.49 -1.67 -2.51
C ILE A 17 3.49 -2.77 -2.18
N VAL A 18 3.00 -3.82 -1.53
CA VAL A 18 3.84 -4.89 -0.98
C VAL A 18 4.04 -5.95 -2.05
N VAL A 19 5.28 -6.09 -2.48
CA VAL A 19 5.65 -6.97 -3.59
C VAL A 19 6.67 -8.01 -3.16
N GLY A 20 6.81 -9.05 -3.95
CA GLY A 20 7.80 -10.10 -3.76
C GLY A 20 7.72 -11.11 -4.90
N PRO A 21 8.48 -12.22 -4.81
CA PRO A 21 8.44 -13.27 -5.84
C PRO A 21 7.05 -13.88 -6.06
N ARG A 22 6.17 -13.79 -5.07
CA ARG A 22 4.81 -14.31 -5.15
C ARG A 22 3.82 -13.34 -5.79
N GLY A 23 4.23 -12.11 -6.08
CA GLY A 23 3.38 -11.08 -6.69
C GLY A 23 3.12 -9.89 -5.78
N VAL A 24 1.87 -9.62 -5.48
CA VAL A 24 1.44 -8.45 -4.69
C VAL A 24 0.52 -8.90 -3.57
N VAL A 25 0.68 -8.31 -2.39
CA VAL A 25 -0.26 -8.55 -1.29
C VAL A 25 -1.43 -7.59 -1.39
N LEU A 26 -2.63 -8.13 -1.39
CA LEU A 26 -3.86 -7.36 -1.29
C LEU A 26 -4.69 -7.86 -0.12
N LEU A 27 -5.43 -6.94 0.49
CA LEU A 27 -6.39 -7.27 1.53
C LEU A 27 -7.78 -6.73 1.18
N GLU A 28 -8.80 -7.41 1.66
CA GLU A 28 -10.17 -6.94 1.50
C GLU A 28 -10.51 -5.98 2.64
N HIS A 29 -10.88 -4.76 2.30
CA HIS A 29 -11.26 -3.76 3.30
C HIS A 29 -12.51 -4.22 4.03
N LYS A 30 -12.47 -4.21 5.37
CA LYS A 30 -13.55 -4.74 6.21
C LYS A 30 -14.92 -4.13 5.94
N ARG A 31 -14.96 -2.81 5.69
CA ARG A 31 -16.23 -2.11 5.47
C ARG A 31 -16.62 -2.01 4.01
N LEU A 32 -15.64 -1.79 3.13
CA LEU A 32 -15.92 -1.47 1.73
C LEU A 32 -16.00 -2.70 0.84
N GLY A 33 -15.44 -3.82 1.27
CA GLY A 33 -15.43 -5.05 0.48
C GLY A 33 -14.57 -4.99 -0.77
N ILE A 34 -13.72 -3.97 -0.88
CA ILE A 34 -12.80 -3.80 -2.01
C ILE A 34 -11.41 -4.27 -1.62
N TRP A 35 -10.65 -4.73 -2.61
CA TRP A 35 -9.29 -5.22 -2.39
C TRP A 35 -8.27 -4.13 -2.64
N LEU A 36 -7.45 -3.88 -1.63
CA LEU A 36 -6.53 -2.74 -1.57
C LEU A 36 -5.15 -3.16 -1.10
N GLN A 37 -4.21 -2.24 -1.26
CA GLN A 37 -2.91 -2.32 -0.61
C GLN A 37 -3.02 -1.93 0.87
N PRO A 38 -2.10 -2.38 1.72
CA PRO A 38 -2.04 -1.91 3.12
C PRO A 38 -1.70 -0.43 3.19
N GLY A 39 -2.25 0.24 4.17
CA GLY A 39 -1.98 1.66 4.38
C GLY A 39 -2.92 2.27 5.39
N GLY A 40 -2.66 3.50 5.76
CA GLY A 40 -3.48 4.20 6.72
C GLY A 40 -2.98 5.60 7.06
N HIS A 41 -3.51 6.12 8.15
CA HIS A 41 -3.20 7.46 8.60
C HIS A 41 -1.76 7.60 9.08
N ILE A 42 -1.25 8.82 8.94
CA ILE A 42 0.08 9.17 9.40
C ILE A 42 -0.04 9.63 10.85
N ASP A 43 0.67 8.96 11.74
CA ASP A 43 0.67 9.32 13.17
C ASP A 43 1.49 10.60 13.40
N PRO A 44 1.20 11.34 14.48
CA PRO A 44 1.99 12.53 14.81
C PRO A 44 3.48 12.22 14.88
N GLY A 45 4.29 13.04 14.21
CA GLY A 45 5.74 12.86 14.15
C GLY A 45 6.24 11.86 13.14
N GLU A 46 5.34 11.14 12.49
CA GLU A 46 5.66 10.14 11.46
C GLU A 46 5.75 10.79 10.08
N THR A 47 6.66 10.31 9.24
CA THR A 47 6.65 10.68 7.82
C THR A 47 5.64 9.79 7.08
N PRO A 48 5.21 10.19 5.86
CA PRO A 48 4.35 9.33 5.06
C PRO A 48 4.94 7.93 4.79
N TRP A 49 6.26 7.86 4.57
CA TRP A 49 6.90 6.56 4.31
C TRP A 49 7.06 5.72 5.59
N ASP A 50 7.20 6.35 6.76
CA ASP A 50 7.15 5.62 8.04
C ASP A 50 5.78 4.99 8.23
N ALA A 51 4.72 5.75 7.94
CA ALA A 51 3.35 5.25 8.03
C ALA A 51 3.12 4.09 7.06
N ALA A 52 3.60 4.21 5.83
CA ALA A 52 3.48 3.15 4.82
C ALA A 52 4.14 1.85 5.30
N LEU A 53 5.33 1.95 5.86
CA LEU A 53 6.06 0.78 6.34
C LEU A 53 5.40 0.16 7.58
N ARG A 54 5.00 1.01 8.53
CA ARG A 54 4.32 0.56 9.75
C ARG A 54 2.99 -0.12 9.45
N GLU A 55 2.14 0.53 8.64
CA GLU A 55 0.84 -0.03 8.27
C GLU A 55 0.99 -1.33 7.47
N SER A 56 1.99 -1.40 6.59
CA SER A 56 2.25 -2.62 5.86
C SER A 56 2.60 -3.77 6.79
N ARG A 57 3.44 -3.51 7.80
CA ARG A 57 3.79 -4.52 8.80
C ARG A 57 2.59 -4.94 9.64
N GLU A 58 1.83 -3.96 10.13
CA GLU A 58 0.69 -4.21 11.01
C GLU A 58 -0.43 -4.97 10.31
N GLU A 59 -0.74 -4.61 9.08
CA GLU A 59 -1.87 -5.21 8.38
C GLU A 59 -1.55 -6.55 7.74
N THR A 60 -0.28 -6.82 7.44
CA THR A 60 0.11 -8.08 6.80
C THR A 60 0.73 -9.10 7.74
N GLY A 61 1.33 -8.63 8.82
CA GLY A 61 2.12 -9.50 9.72
C GLY A 61 3.46 -9.92 9.11
N LEU A 62 3.84 -9.35 7.96
CA LEU A 62 5.09 -9.69 7.28
C LEU A 62 6.23 -8.80 7.76
N GLU A 63 7.46 -9.31 7.61
CA GLU A 63 8.65 -8.47 7.72
C GLU A 63 8.78 -7.70 6.41
N VAL A 64 8.86 -6.37 6.50
CA VAL A 64 8.81 -5.50 5.33
C VAL A 64 9.99 -4.54 5.32
N ALA A 65 10.39 -4.15 4.10
CA ALA A 65 11.43 -3.15 3.88
C ALA A 65 11.11 -2.41 2.58
N PHE A 66 11.66 -1.22 2.40
CA PHE A 66 11.46 -0.51 1.13
C PHE A 66 12.14 -1.27 0.00
N ALA A 67 11.42 -1.47 -1.09
CA ALA A 67 11.91 -2.17 -2.28
C ALA A 67 12.48 -1.22 -3.32
N GLY A 68 12.03 0.04 -3.31
CA GLY A 68 12.51 1.04 -4.24
C GLY A 68 13.79 1.74 -3.77
N PRO A 69 14.33 2.62 -4.61
CA PRO A 69 15.52 3.41 -4.23
C PRO A 69 15.26 4.27 -3.00
N VAL A 70 16.28 4.40 -2.16
CA VAL A 70 16.28 5.29 -0.99
C VAL A 70 17.44 6.27 -1.16
N ASP A 71 17.17 7.56 -1.04
CA ASP A 71 18.19 8.57 -1.26
C ASP A 71 19.16 8.69 -0.07
N GLY A 72 20.14 9.60 -0.19
CA GLY A 72 21.15 9.80 0.83
C GLY A 72 20.61 10.32 2.17
N ALA A 73 19.41 10.87 2.18
CA ALA A 73 18.74 11.35 3.40
C ALA A 73 17.81 10.28 4.02
N GLY A 74 17.76 9.09 3.42
CA GLY A 74 16.90 8.02 3.90
C GLY A 74 15.46 8.09 3.42
N VAL A 75 15.18 8.91 2.40
CA VAL A 75 13.83 9.08 1.86
C VAL A 75 13.63 8.12 0.68
N PRO A 76 12.64 7.20 0.77
CA PRO A 76 12.34 6.30 -0.33
C PRO A 76 11.64 7.03 -1.47
N GLU A 77 11.81 6.50 -2.68
CA GLU A 77 11.14 7.03 -3.86
C GLU A 77 9.62 6.87 -3.70
N LEU A 78 8.90 7.98 -3.94
CA LEU A 78 7.44 7.95 -3.99
C LEU A 78 7.01 7.29 -5.31
N MET A 79 6.29 6.19 -5.20
CA MET A 79 5.93 5.38 -6.37
C MET A 79 4.66 5.87 -7.06
N HIS A 80 3.67 6.30 -6.28
CA HIS A 80 2.36 6.66 -6.82
C HIS A 80 1.61 7.54 -5.84
N VAL A 81 0.83 8.47 -6.37
CA VAL A 81 -0.09 9.28 -5.57
C VAL A 81 -1.50 9.04 -6.10
N ASP A 82 -2.39 8.59 -5.23
CA ASP A 82 -3.80 8.47 -5.55
C ASP A 82 -4.55 9.61 -4.86
N VAL A 83 -5.36 10.31 -5.63
CA VAL A 83 -6.19 11.42 -5.12
C VAL A 83 -7.64 11.03 -5.30
N HIS A 84 -8.37 10.96 -4.21
CA HIS A 84 -9.79 10.64 -4.29
C HIS A 84 -10.59 11.38 -3.24
N GLU A 85 -11.87 11.54 -3.51
CA GLU A 85 -12.79 12.14 -2.59
C GLU A 85 -13.25 11.12 -1.57
N GLY A 86 -13.06 11.44 -0.27
CA GLY A 86 -13.45 10.54 0.81
C GLY A 86 -14.67 11.06 1.52
N GLY A 87 -15.75 11.00 1.43
CA GLY A 87 -16.95 11.47 2.11
C GLY A 87 -16.85 12.82 2.79
N ARG A 88 -17.95 13.52 2.92
CA ARG A 88 -18.06 14.83 3.58
C ARG A 88 -17.21 15.93 2.95
N GLY A 89 -16.93 15.82 1.64
CA GLY A 89 -16.12 16.83 0.95
C GLY A 89 -14.64 16.75 1.26
N HIS A 90 -14.19 15.71 1.96
CA HIS A 90 -12.77 15.50 2.25
C HIS A 90 -12.05 14.94 1.02
N ILE A 91 -10.80 15.34 0.86
CA ILE A 91 -9.93 14.85 -0.20
C ILE A 91 -8.86 13.99 0.44
N HIS A 92 -8.65 12.79 -0.07
CA HIS A 92 -7.59 11.88 0.39
C HIS A 92 -6.45 11.88 -0.61
N LEU A 93 -5.25 12.12 -0.11
CA LEU A 93 -3.99 11.97 -0.85
C LEU A 93 -3.29 10.75 -0.29
N ASP A 94 -3.29 9.68 -1.06
CA ASP A 94 -2.64 8.44 -0.63
C ASP A 94 -1.28 8.32 -1.30
N LEU A 95 -0.23 8.41 -0.48
CA LEU A 95 1.16 8.34 -0.94
C LEU A 95 1.63 6.90 -0.86
N ARG A 96 1.91 6.31 -2.00
CA ARG A 96 2.21 4.87 -2.15
C ARG A 96 3.68 4.63 -2.40
N TYR A 97 4.25 3.74 -1.59
CA TYR A 97 5.66 3.37 -1.66
C TYR A 97 5.79 1.88 -1.97
N LEU A 98 6.82 1.51 -2.72
CA LEU A 98 7.09 0.12 -3.04
C LEU A 98 7.79 -0.55 -1.87
N ILE A 99 7.23 -1.65 -1.40
CA ILE A 99 7.69 -2.34 -0.20
C ILE A 99 7.89 -3.82 -0.52
N ASP A 100 9.02 -4.36 -0.09
CA ASP A 100 9.32 -5.77 -0.22
C ASP A 100 8.73 -6.52 0.99
N GLY A 101 7.87 -7.48 0.73
CA GLY A 101 7.22 -8.31 1.75
C GLY A 101 7.80 -9.71 1.88
N GLY A 102 8.83 -10.04 1.12
CA GLY A 102 9.45 -11.36 1.17
C GLY A 102 8.60 -12.44 0.53
N VAL A 103 8.59 -13.63 1.11
CA VAL A 103 7.95 -14.82 0.53
C VAL A 103 6.98 -15.54 1.47
N ASP A 104 6.93 -15.12 2.73
CA ASP A 104 6.10 -15.80 3.72
C ASP A 104 4.61 -15.53 3.51
N ASP A 105 3.77 -16.38 4.05
CA ASP A 105 2.33 -16.14 4.04
C ASP A 105 2.01 -14.96 4.97
N PRO A 106 1.06 -14.10 4.59
CA PRO A 106 0.58 -13.07 5.51
C PRO A 106 0.02 -13.70 6.77
N ASP A 107 0.24 -13.02 7.89
CA ASP A 107 -0.24 -13.46 9.20
C ASP A 107 -0.72 -12.22 9.96
N PRO A 108 -1.87 -11.64 9.53
CA PRO A 108 -2.36 -10.42 10.16
C PRO A 108 -2.82 -10.67 11.58
N PRO A 109 -2.51 -9.73 12.49
CA PRO A 109 -2.95 -9.86 13.88
C PRO A 109 -4.46 -9.74 13.98
N GLU A 110 -4.99 -10.18 15.11
CA GLU A 110 -6.41 -10.03 15.42
C GLU A 110 -6.79 -8.54 15.36
N GLY A 111 -7.93 -8.24 14.77
CA GLY A 111 -8.38 -6.87 14.56
C GLY A 111 -8.15 -6.35 13.15
N GLU A 112 -7.17 -6.90 12.45
CA GLU A 112 -6.94 -6.57 11.05
C GLU A 112 -7.78 -7.47 10.14
N SER A 113 -7.91 -7.07 8.86
CA SER A 113 -8.61 -7.92 7.90
C SER A 113 -7.89 -9.26 7.77
N GLN A 114 -8.63 -10.34 7.91
CA GLN A 114 -8.09 -11.69 7.74
C GLN A 114 -8.21 -12.16 6.28
N GLN A 115 -8.89 -11.39 5.44
CA GLN A 115 -8.97 -11.63 4.00
C GLN A 115 -7.78 -10.94 3.34
N ILE A 116 -6.65 -11.61 3.33
CA ILE A 116 -5.39 -11.08 2.82
C ILE A 116 -4.58 -12.22 2.24
N ASP A 117 -3.93 -11.97 1.10
CA ASP A 117 -3.09 -12.98 0.47
C ASP A 117 -2.16 -12.36 -0.55
N TRP A 118 -1.21 -13.16 -1.00
CA TRP A 118 -0.42 -12.88 -2.19
C TRP A 118 -1.25 -13.20 -3.43
N PHE A 119 -1.22 -12.29 -4.39
CA PHE A 119 -1.83 -12.50 -5.72
C PHE A 119 -0.74 -12.37 -6.76
N ASP A 120 -0.72 -13.25 -7.75
CA ASP A 120 0.16 -13.01 -8.87
C ASP A 120 -0.27 -11.71 -9.59
N TRP A 121 0.58 -11.17 -10.43
CA TRP A 121 0.33 -9.84 -11.00
C TRP A 121 -0.97 -9.77 -11.78
N ASP A 122 -1.29 -10.77 -12.58
CA ASP A 122 -2.53 -10.78 -13.33
C ASP A 122 -3.75 -10.83 -12.42
N ALA A 123 -3.71 -11.68 -11.40
CA ALA A 123 -4.80 -11.80 -10.43
C ALA A 123 -4.94 -10.52 -9.60
N ALA A 124 -3.83 -9.91 -9.20
CA ALA A 124 -3.85 -8.65 -8.44
C ALA A 124 -4.48 -7.52 -9.25
N ILE A 125 -4.09 -7.38 -10.52
CA ILE A 125 -4.63 -6.36 -11.41
C ILE A 125 -6.13 -6.54 -11.60
N ASP A 126 -6.58 -7.78 -11.76
CA ASP A 126 -7.99 -8.08 -11.92
C ASP A 126 -8.81 -7.81 -10.65
N ARG A 127 -8.25 -8.14 -9.49
CA ARG A 127 -8.93 -8.05 -8.20
C ARG A 127 -8.94 -6.64 -7.61
N ALA A 128 -7.92 -5.85 -7.89
CA ALA A 128 -7.69 -4.57 -7.22
C ALA A 128 -8.78 -3.53 -7.51
N ASP A 129 -9.01 -2.69 -6.52
CA ASP A 129 -9.80 -1.48 -6.68
C ASP A 129 -9.30 -0.66 -7.87
N PRO A 130 -10.19 -0.04 -8.67
CA PRO A 130 -9.77 0.74 -9.84
C PRO A 130 -8.71 1.81 -9.57
N GLY A 131 -8.73 2.46 -8.41
CA GLY A 131 -7.72 3.45 -8.05
C GLY A 131 -6.32 2.88 -7.83
N LEU A 132 -6.21 1.57 -7.63
CA LEU A 132 -4.94 0.87 -7.47
C LEU A 132 -4.50 0.19 -8.77
N ARG A 133 -5.45 -0.19 -9.62
CA ARG A 133 -5.18 -1.00 -10.79
C ARG A 133 -4.14 -0.40 -11.74
N GLY A 134 -4.19 0.92 -11.94
CA GLY A 134 -3.30 1.59 -12.87
C GLY A 134 -1.82 1.43 -12.52
N ILE A 135 -1.47 1.65 -11.25
CA ILE A 135 -0.07 1.48 -10.84
C ILE A 135 0.35 0.01 -10.85
N LEU A 136 -0.57 -0.91 -10.55
CA LEU A 136 -0.26 -2.34 -10.65
C LEU A 136 0.03 -2.77 -12.08
N LEU A 137 -0.66 -2.20 -13.07
CA LEU A 137 -0.37 -2.46 -14.48
C LEU A 137 1.05 -2.01 -14.83
N VAL A 138 1.44 -0.83 -14.37
CA VAL A 138 2.79 -0.29 -14.64
C VAL A 138 3.86 -1.15 -13.96
N LEU A 139 3.69 -1.45 -12.70
CA LEU A 139 4.65 -2.27 -11.95
C LEU A 139 4.68 -3.72 -12.46
N GLY A 140 3.54 -4.26 -12.84
CA GLY A 140 3.44 -5.61 -13.35
C GLY A 140 4.17 -5.80 -14.67
N ALA A 141 4.22 -4.77 -15.50
CA ALA A 141 4.97 -4.81 -16.75
C ALA A 141 6.47 -5.01 -16.51
N THR A 142 6.98 -4.51 -15.40
CA THR A 142 8.39 -4.67 -15.01
C THR A 142 8.61 -5.97 -14.23
N HIS A 143 7.84 -6.19 -13.17
CA HIS A 143 8.02 -7.32 -12.28
C HIS A 143 7.42 -8.62 -12.82
N GLY A 144 6.29 -8.53 -13.52
CA GLY A 144 5.59 -9.68 -14.07
C GLY A 144 6.32 -10.34 -15.23
N VAL A 145 7.08 -9.58 -16.03
CA VAL A 145 7.82 -10.12 -17.17
C VAL A 145 8.90 -11.11 -16.71
N GLY A 146 9.65 -10.76 -15.67
CA GLY A 146 10.66 -11.67 -15.13
C GLY A 146 10.08 -12.99 -14.63
N ARG A 147 8.84 -12.96 -14.18
CA ARG A 147 8.14 -14.13 -13.67
C ARG A 147 7.66 -15.08 -14.76
N ARG A 148 7.34 -14.55 -15.92
CA ARG A 148 6.80 -15.33 -17.05
C ARG A 148 7.87 -16.11 -17.82
N GLU A 149 9.10 -15.76 -17.58
CA GLU A 149 10.25 -16.40 -18.20
C GLU A 149 10.81 -17.47 -17.27
#